data_d69bffb826f45f8a205780d9df82a523
#
_entry.id   d69bffb826f45f8a205780d9df82a523
#
_cell.length_a   1.000
_cell.length_b   1.000
_cell.length_c   1.000
_cell.angle_alpha   90.00
_cell.angle_beta   90.00
_cell.angle_gamma   90.00
#
_symmetry.space_group_name_H-M   'P 1'
#
loop_
_entity.id
_entity.type
_entity.pdbx_description
1 polymer ?
#
loop_
_entity_poly.entity_id
_entity_poly.type
_entity_poly.pdbx_seq_one_letter_code
_entity_poly.pdbx_strand_id
1 'polypeptide(L)'
;MSNMPTSEDFNDILFEVKNNVAWITINRPKSQNAFREHTLDELIHAFKSTRNDPSIVCAVVTGAGNNSFSAGGDFGAMMKL
;
A
#
# COMPACT_ATOMS: atom_id res chain seq x y z
N MET A 1 6.60 -20.14 10.03
CA MET A 1 6.88 -18.74 10.21
C MET A 1 6.58 -17.93 8.97
N SER A 2 5.90 -16.85 9.14
CA SER A 2 5.50 -16.01 8.02
C SER A 2 6.65 -15.12 7.55
N ASN A 3 6.82 -14.99 6.23
CA ASN A 3 7.76 -14.07 5.62
C ASN A 3 7.04 -12.83 5.11
N MET A 4 6.01 -12.41 5.83
CA MET A 4 5.24 -11.24 5.46
C MET A 4 6.13 -10.01 5.43
N PRO A 5 5.95 -9.14 4.45
CA PRO A 5 6.66 -7.87 4.45
C PRO A 5 6.20 -6.98 5.60
N THR A 6 6.99 -5.99 5.91
CA THR A 6 6.64 -4.96 6.89
C THR A 6 6.74 -3.60 6.22
N SER A 7 6.29 -2.56 6.93
CA SER A 7 6.36 -1.20 6.39
C SER A 7 7.79 -0.80 6.01
N GLU A 8 8.80 -1.41 6.63
CA GLU A 8 10.19 -1.10 6.30
C GLU A 8 10.61 -1.58 4.92
N ASP A 9 9.85 -2.53 4.35
CA ASP A 9 10.14 -3.06 3.02
C ASP A 9 9.59 -2.17 1.91
N PHE A 10 8.83 -1.12 2.27
CA PHE A 10 8.14 -0.28 1.31
C PHE A 10 8.49 1.19 1.48
N ASN A 11 8.36 1.94 0.40
CA ASN A 11 8.60 3.39 0.41
C ASN A 11 7.31 4.19 0.33
N ASP A 12 6.35 3.71 -0.46
CA ASP A 12 5.12 4.45 -0.75
C ASP A 12 3.92 3.97 0.04
N ILE A 13 4.02 2.81 0.68
CA ILE A 13 2.90 2.28 1.47
C ILE A 13 3.41 1.85 2.85
N LEU A 14 2.47 1.77 3.77
CA LEU A 14 2.68 1.14 5.07
C LEU A 14 1.93 -0.18 5.06
N PHE A 15 2.48 -1.18 5.71
CA PHE A 15 1.87 -2.50 5.74
C PHE A 15 1.93 -3.07 7.15
N GLU A 16 0.79 -3.52 7.64
CA GLU A 16 0.71 -4.06 8.99
C GLU A 16 -0.36 -5.15 9.04
N VAL A 17 -0.10 -6.20 9.80
CA VAL A 17 -1.10 -7.25 10.02
C VAL A 17 -1.50 -7.23 11.48
N LYS A 18 -2.78 -7.04 11.74
CA LYS A 18 -3.34 -7.04 13.09
C LYS A 18 -4.65 -7.81 13.07
N ASN A 19 -4.81 -8.73 14.05
CA ASN A 19 -6.05 -9.49 14.20
C ASN A 19 -6.48 -10.19 12.92
N ASN A 20 -5.50 -10.75 12.19
CA ASN A 20 -5.73 -11.48 10.95
C ASN A 20 -6.24 -10.59 9.81
N VAL A 21 -6.02 -9.28 9.91
CA VAL A 21 -6.37 -8.30 8.89
C VAL A 21 -5.10 -7.62 8.42
N ALA A 22 -4.90 -7.54 7.10
CA ALA A 22 -3.80 -6.81 6.52
C ALA A 22 -4.25 -5.35 6.34
N TRP A 23 -3.49 -4.42 6.92
CA TRP A 23 -3.73 -2.98 6.81
C TRP A 23 -2.70 -2.40 5.87
N ILE A 24 -3.18 -1.89 4.73
CA ILE A 24 -2.31 -1.35 3.70
C ILE A 24 -2.64 0.13 3.56
N THR A 25 -1.67 0.99 3.85
CA THR A 25 -1.88 2.44 3.84
C THR A 25 -1.05 3.07 2.73
N ILE A 26 -1.70 3.76 1.81
CA ILE A 26 -1.00 4.55 0.81
C ILE A 26 -0.43 5.77 1.53
N ASN A 27 0.89 5.89 1.56
CA ASN A 27 1.57 6.89 2.38
C ASN A 27 2.34 7.89 1.53
N ARG A 28 1.61 8.67 0.76
CA ARG A 28 2.14 9.78 -0.02
C ARG A 28 1.30 11.04 0.21
N PRO A 29 1.16 11.46 1.49
CA PRO A 29 0.25 12.58 1.80
C PRO A 29 0.64 13.89 1.14
N LYS A 30 1.92 14.10 0.85
CA LYS A 30 2.37 15.31 0.16
C LYS A 30 1.91 15.37 -1.29
N SER A 31 1.50 14.24 -1.84
CA SER A 31 0.98 14.13 -3.20
C SER A 31 -0.48 13.71 -3.19
N GLN A 32 -1.21 13.98 -2.10
CA GLN A 32 -2.61 13.58 -1.93
C GLN A 32 -2.79 12.07 -2.09
N ASN A 33 -1.78 11.30 -1.71
CA ASN A 33 -1.75 9.84 -1.85
C ASN A 33 -1.94 9.39 -3.29
N ALA A 34 -1.50 10.22 -4.25
CA ALA A 34 -1.48 9.82 -5.65
C ALA A 34 -0.48 8.67 -5.81
N PHE A 35 -0.81 7.71 -6.68
CA PHE A 35 0.06 6.57 -6.89
C PHE A 35 0.88 6.74 -8.17
N ARG A 36 2.12 6.30 -8.08
CA ARG A 36 3.06 6.21 -9.20
C ARG A 36 3.33 4.73 -9.45
N GLU A 37 4.14 4.43 -10.47
CA GLU A 37 4.44 3.03 -10.80
C GLU A 37 5.01 2.28 -9.60
N HIS A 38 5.92 2.91 -8.87
CA HIS A 38 6.51 2.28 -7.68
C HIS A 38 5.46 1.96 -6.63
N THR A 39 4.48 2.86 -6.43
CA THR A 39 3.38 2.62 -5.49
C THR A 39 2.58 1.38 -5.90
N LEU A 40 2.28 1.26 -7.19
CA LEU A 40 1.53 0.12 -7.70
C LEU A 40 2.29 -1.17 -7.52
N ASP A 41 3.60 -1.16 -7.77
CA ASP A 41 4.43 -2.34 -7.55
C ASP A 41 4.39 -2.78 -6.09
N GLU A 42 4.45 -1.82 -5.17
CA GLU A 42 4.38 -2.13 -3.75
C GLU A 42 3.02 -2.67 -3.35
N LEU A 43 1.94 -2.09 -3.89
CA LEU A 43 0.60 -2.59 -3.62
C LEU A 43 0.43 -4.01 -4.11
N ILE A 44 0.94 -4.31 -5.31
CA ILE A 44 0.88 -5.66 -5.86
C ILE A 44 1.60 -6.63 -4.94
N HIS A 45 2.79 -6.26 -4.48
CA HIS A 45 3.55 -7.10 -3.57
C HIS A 45 2.78 -7.35 -2.27
N ALA A 46 2.19 -6.30 -1.70
CA ALA A 46 1.43 -6.42 -0.47
C ALA A 46 0.20 -7.31 -0.66
N PHE A 47 -0.52 -7.15 -1.76
CA PHE A 47 -1.70 -7.96 -2.04
C PHE A 47 -1.35 -9.42 -2.25
N LYS A 48 -0.26 -9.70 -2.96
CA LYS A 48 0.18 -11.08 -3.17
C LYS A 48 0.57 -11.74 -1.85
N SER A 49 1.28 -11.00 -0.99
CA SER A 49 1.66 -11.52 0.32
C SER A 49 0.44 -11.83 1.17
N THR A 50 -0.56 -10.93 1.13
CA THR A 50 -1.82 -11.12 1.85
C THR A 50 -2.56 -12.34 1.33
N ARG A 51 -2.68 -12.47 0.01
CA ARG A 51 -3.38 -13.58 -0.61
C ARG A 51 -2.75 -14.92 -0.26
N ASN A 52 -1.43 -14.95 -0.15
CA ASN A 52 -0.68 -16.18 0.07
C ASN A 52 -0.61 -16.60 1.54
N ASP A 53 -1.11 -15.79 2.44
CA ASP A 53 -1.12 -16.10 3.87
C ASP A 53 -2.53 -16.50 4.30
N PRO A 54 -2.78 -17.79 4.54
CA PRO A 54 -4.14 -18.25 4.86
C PRO A 54 -4.67 -17.75 6.20
N SER A 55 -3.80 -17.20 7.06
CA SER A 55 -4.25 -16.65 8.34
C SER A 55 -4.90 -15.28 8.17
N ILE A 56 -4.71 -14.60 7.03
CA ILE A 56 -5.29 -13.28 6.81
C ILE A 56 -6.65 -13.44 6.17
N VAL A 57 -7.68 -12.88 6.83
CA VAL A 57 -9.06 -13.05 6.40
C VAL A 57 -9.56 -11.90 5.53
N CYS A 58 -8.92 -10.73 5.61
CA CYS A 58 -9.27 -9.62 4.73
C CYS A 58 -8.14 -8.59 4.71
N ALA A 59 -8.21 -7.69 3.73
CA ALA A 59 -7.28 -6.59 3.64
C ALA A 59 -8.06 -5.28 3.61
N VAL A 60 -7.54 -4.27 4.30
CA VAL A 60 -8.09 -2.93 4.31
C VAL A 60 -7.06 -2.02 3.65
N VAL A 61 -7.49 -1.24 2.67
CA VAL A 61 -6.63 -0.26 2.02
C VAL A 61 -7.14 1.13 2.38
N THR A 62 -6.23 1.98 2.84
CA THR A 62 -6.59 3.33 3.25
C THR A 62 -5.49 4.30 2.82
N GLY A 63 -5.73 5.59 3.00
CA GLY A 63 -4.74 6.62 2.71
C GLY A 63 -4.26 7.29 3.97
N ALA A 64 -2.97 7.62 4.01
CA ALA A 64 -2.39 8.32 5.14
C ALA A 64 -2.89 9.77 5.18
N GLY A 65 -2.93 10.34 6.38
CA GLY A 65 -3.37 11.71 6.58
C GLY A 65 -4.87 11.83 6.65
N ASN A 66 -5.36 13.07 6.63
CA ASN A 66 -6.77 13.34 6.85
C ASN A 66 -7.46 13.92 5.62
N ASN A 67 -6.75 14.08 4.50
CA ASN A 67 -7.29 14.83 3.36
C ASN A 67 -7.85 13.96 2.25
N SER A 68 -7.24 12.82 1.98
CA SER A 68 -7.72 11.98 0.89
C SER A 68 -7.26 10.55 1.07
N PHE A 69 -8.04 9.64 0.53
CA PHE A 69 -7.62 8.26 0.37
C PHE A 69 -6.52 8.20 -0.70
N SER A 70 -6.83 8.67 -1.90
CA SER A 70 -5.89 8.78 -3.00
C SER A 70 -6.47 9.72 -4.05
N ALA A 71 -5.61 10.54 -4.64
CA ALA A 71 -6.00 11.41 -5.74
C ALA A 71 -5.96 10.68 -7.09
N GLY A 72 -5.58 9.41 -7.10
CA GLY A 72 -5.47 8.63 -8.33
C GLY A 72 -4.03 8.60 -8.81
N GLY A 73 -3.84 8.41 -10.12
CA GLY A 73 -2.49 8.34 -10.67
C GLY A 73 -1.72 9.64 -10.53
N ASP A 74 -0.43 9.53 -10.26
CA ASP A 74 0.44 10.69 -10.17
C ASP A 74 0.75 11.17 -11.59
N PHE A 75 0.10 12.26 -12.00
CA PHE A 75 0.20 12.76 -13.35
C PHE A 75 1.64 13.14 -13.71
N GLY A 76 2.35 13.80 -12.77
CA GLY A 76 3.73 14.16 -13.01
C GLY A 76 4.62 12.96 -13.26
N ALA A 77 4.44 11.89 -12.49
CA ALA A 77 5.20 10.67 -12.69
C ALA A 77 4.80 9.98 -13.99
N MET A 78 3.51 9.98 -14.31
CA MET A 78 3.01 9.33 -15.53
C MET A 78 3.51 10.02 -16.80
N MET A 79 3.71 11.31 -16.74
CA MET A 79 4.22 12.07 -17.89
C MET A 79 5.66 11.75 -18.25
N LYS A 80 6.36 11.04 -17.37
CA LYS A 80 7.76 10.67 -17.60
C LYS A 80 7.92 9.29 -18.23
N LEU A 81 6.82 8.63 -18.49
CA LEU A 81 6.85 7.27 -19.06
C LEU A 81 7.11 7.27 -20.58
#